data_68c80200ba80471951b740708bb7c5cc
#
_entry.id   68c80200ba80471951b740708bb7c5cc
#
_cell.length_a   1.000
_cell.length_b   1.000
_cell.length_c   1.000
_cell.angle_alpha   90.00
_cell.angle_beta   90.00
_cell.angle_gamma   90.00
#
_symmetry.space_group_name_H-M   'P 1'
#
loop_
_entity.id
_entity.type
_entity.pdbx_description
1 polymer ?
#
loop_
_entity_poly.entity_id
_entity_poly.type
_entity_poly.pdbx_seq_one_letter_code
_entity_poly.pdbx_strand_id
1 'polypeptide(L)'
;RTRRELWYDSATRQHPMEWVMKTFREVNNGRLPEVSLPSNIDLIIPDFGRSFGEMEINVVDTKGVDDVAVREDLDLRLKDPRTAIVFCTRFNDAPGVTTRSLLQHMQQTYSEPVNTGKVSILALPRADEARA
;
A
#
# COMPACT_ATOMS: atom_id res chain seq x y z
N ARG A 1 5.33 -28.27 -8.89
CA ARG A 1 5.36 -27.71 -7.51
C ARG A 1 5.22 -26.20 -7.63
N THR A 2 4.18 -25.64 -7.09
CA THR A 2 3.99 -24.18 -7.09
C THR A 2 4.89 -23.58 -6.04
N ARG A 3 5.74 -22.65 -6.46
CA ARG A 3 6.63 -21.91 -5.57
C ARG A 3 5.80 -20.92 -4.75
N ARG A 4 6.04 -20.88 -3.44
CA ARG A 4 5.30 -19.99 -2.50
C ARG A 4 6.17 -18.86 -1.94
N GLU A 5 7.48 -18.98 -2.08
CA GLU A 5 8.44 -18.02 -1.55
C GLU A 5 9.44 -17.64 -2.63
N LEU A 6 9.72 -16.35 -2.73
CA LEU A 6 10.72 -15.78 -3.61
C LEU A 6 11.71 -14.99 -2.75
N TRP A 7 13.00 -15.28 -2.93
CA TRP A 7 14.06 -14.64 -2.15
C TRP A 7 14.91 -13.77 -3.03
N TYR A 8 15.26 -12.59 -2.52
CA TYR A 8 16.25 -11.74 -3.14
C TYR A 8 17.63 -12.36 -2.94
N ASP A 9 18.39 -12.45 -4.05
CA ASP A 9 19.78 -12.88 -4.02
C ASP A 9 20.70 -11.67 -4.21
N SER A 10 21.44 -11.32 -3.16
CA SER A 10 22.38 -10.20 -3.16
C SER A 10 23.56 -10.40 -4.14
N ALA A 11 23.84 -11.63 -4.59
CA ALA A 11 24.87 -11.92 -5.59
C ALA A 11 24.50 -11.41 -6.99
N THR A 12 23.21 -11.12 -7.27
CA THR A 12 22.74 -10.71 -8.60
C THR A 12 23.13 -9.29 -9.01
N ARG A 13 23.76 -8.49 -8.16
CA ARG A 13 24.07 -7.06 -8.37
C ARG A 13 22.85 -6.17 -8.68
N GLN A 14 21.64 -6.71 -8.68
CA GLN A 14 20.43 -5.92 -8.83
C GLN A 14 20.14 -5.18 -7.53
N HIS A 15 19.69 -3.93 -7.63
CA HIS A 15 19.27 -3.18 -6.44
C HIS A 15 18.06 -3.85 -5.78
N PRO A 16 18.01 -4.05 -4.45
CA PRO A 16 16.92 -4.75 -3.77
C PRO A 16 15.53 -4.22 -4.11
N MET A 17 15.36 -2.90 -4.14
CA MET A 17 14.06 -2.28 -4.47
C MET A 17 13.63 -2.53 -5.91
N GLU A 18 14.57 -2.55 -6.86
CA GLU A 18 14.27 -2.91 -8.26
C GLU A 18 13.80 -4.35 -8.37
N TRP A 19 14.47 -5.26 -7.64
CA TRP A 19 14.08 -6.66 -7.59
C TRP A 19 12.68 -6.81 -7.01
N VAL A 20 12.38 -6.13 -5.89
CA VAL A 20 11.04 -6.16 -5.25
C VAL A 20 9.98 -5.64 -6.23
N MET A 21 10.19 -4.47 -6.84
CA MET A 21 9.23 -3.86 -7.77
C MET A 21 8.96 -4.76 -8.97
N LYS A 22 10.01 -5.33 -9.55
CA LYS A 22 9.90 -6.25 -10.70
C LYS A 22 9.15 -7.52 -10.31
N THR A 23 9.60 -8.17 -9.24
CA THR A 23 9.03 -9.45 -8.78
C THR A 23 7.57 -9.29 -8.38
N PHE A 24 7.24 -8.24 -7.63
CA PHE A 24 5.85 -7.94 -7.24
C PHE A 24 4.96 -7.78 -8.49
N ARG A 25 5.42 -7.02 -9.48
CA ARG A 25 4.69 -6.83 -10.75
C ARG A 25 4.49 -8.14 -11.50
N GLU A 26 5.50 -8.98 -11.57
CA GLU A 26 5.43 -10.26 -12.28
C GLU A 26 4.50 -11.25 -11.58
N VAL A 27 4.54 -11.32 -10.26
CA VAL A 27 3.63 -12.14 -9.44
C VAL A 27 2.19 -11.65 -9.60
N ASN A 28 1.96 -10.36 -9.42
CA ASN A 28 0.62 -9.76 -9.46
C ASN A 28 -0.04 -9.87 -10.84
N ASN A 29 0.75 -9.91 -11.90
CA ASN A 29 0.26 -10.07 -13.27
C ASN A 29 0.29 -11.54 -13.77
N GLY A 30 0.60 -12.51 -12.91
CA GLY A 30 0.66 -13.92 -13.27
C GLY A 30 1.73 -14.25 -14.33
N ARG A 31 2.83 -13.49 -14.36
CA ARG A 31 3.90 -13.66 -15.35
C ARG A 31 5.00 -14.63 -14.92
N LEU A 32 4.94 -15.13 -13.69
CA LEU A 32 5.85 -16.16 -13.19
C LEU A 32 5.16 -17.53 -13.25
N PRO A 33 5.55 -18.40 -14.19
CA PRO A 33 4.88 -19.71 -14.37
C PRO A 33 4.94 -20.61 -13.15
N GLU A 34 5.99 -20.45 -12.33
CA GLU A 34 6.21 -21.21 -11.11
C GLU A 34 5.41 -20.72 -9.91
N VAL A 35 4.73 -19.58 -10.04
CA VAL A 35 3.94 -18.97 -8.97
C VAL A 35 2.48 -18.90 -9.40
N SER A 36 1.58 -19.52 -8.65
CA SER A 36 0.13 -19.33 -8.86
C SER A 36 -0.27 -17.89 -8.52
N LEU A 37 -1.33 -17.40 -9.15
CA LEU A 37 -1.91 -16.11 -8.76
C LEU A 37 -2.25 -16.13 -7.26
N PRO A 38 -1.60 -15.33 -6.44
CA PRO A 38 -1.81 -15.34 -5.00
C PRO A 38 -3.08 -14.58 -4.64
N SER A 39 -3.73 -15.01 -3.56
CA SER A 39 -4.78 -14.24 -2.89
C SER A 39 -4.20 -13.21 -1.93
N ASN A 40 -2.98 -13.41 -1.49
CA ASN A 40 -2.22 -12.53 -0.61
C ASN A 40 -0.72 -12.58 -0.96
N ILE A 41 -0.03 -11.45 -0.83
CA ILE A 41 1.42 -11.34 -1.00
C ILE A 41 1.98 -10.68 0.26
N ASP A 42 2.83 -11.42 0.97
CA ASP A 42 3.55 -10.90 2.12
C ASP A 42 4.96 -10.50 1.69
N LEU A 43 5.32 -9.24 1.90
CA LEU A 43 6.63 -8.70 1.60
C LEU A 43 7.42 -8.52 2.90
N ILE A 44 8.46 -9.32 3.08
CA ILE A 44 9.35 -9.23 4.23
C ILE A 44 10.59 -8.42 3.84
N ILE A 45 10.72 -7.23 4.42
CA ILE A 45 11.86 -6.34 4.19
C ILE A 45 12.67 -6.29 5.49
N PRO A 46 13.87 -6.91 5.54
CA PRO A 46 14.73 -6.80 6.70
C PRO A 46 15.04 -5.33 7.00
N ASP A 47 15.10 -5.00 8.28
CA ASP A 47 15.47 -3.67 8.75
C ASP A 47 14.50 -2.51 8.39
N PHE A 48 13.37 -2.78 7.76
CA PHE A 48 12.36 -1.77 7.46
C PHE A 48 11.91 -1.02 8.73
N GLY A 49 11.78 -1.75 9.84
CA GLY A 49 11.37 -1.19 11.12
C GLY A 49 12.44 -0.36 11.85
N ARG A 50 13.73 -0.41 11.47
CA ARG A 50 14.80 0.30 12.20
C ARG A 50 14.61 1.82 12.24
N SER A 51 14.02 2.40 11.21
CA SER A 51 13.71 3.83 11.15
C SER A 51 12.59 4.24 12.11
N PHE A 52 11.84 3.29 12.64
CA PHE A 52 10.68 3.49 13.50
C PHE A 52 10.92 2.98 14.94
N GLY A 53 12.18 2.69 15.31
CA GLY A 53 12.55 2.15 16.60
C GLY A 53 12.21 0.66 16.73
N GLU A 54 11.69 0.26 17.88
CA GLU A 54 11.30 -1.13 18.16
C GLU A 54 9.86 -1.47 17.72
N MET A 55 9.23 -0.62 16.90
CA MET A 55 7.86 -0.86 16.44
C MET A 55 7.82 -1.92 15.35
N GLU A 56 6.97 -2.90 15.51
CA GLU A 56 6.57 -3.81 14.46
C GLU A 56 5.53 -3.11 13.56
N ILE A 57 5.85 -2.99 12.26
CA ILE A 57 4.99 -2.32 11.28
C ILE A 57 4.51 -3.34 10.26
N ASN A 58 3.19 -3.43 10.13
CA ASN A 58 2.52 -4.17 9.08
C ASN A 58 1.95 -3.19 8.04
N VAL A 59 2.39 -3.30 6.79
CA VAL A 59 1.83 -2.54 5.68
C VAL A 59 0.85 -3.43 4.92
N VAL A 60 -0.40 -2.98 4.85
CA VAL A 60 -1.46 -3.70 4.14
C VAL A 60 -1.86 -2.89 2.93
N ASP A 61 -1.57 -3.43 1.73
CA ASP A 61 -2.11 -2.88 0.49
C ASP A 61 -3.55 -3.36 0.32
N THR A 62 -4.47 -2.41 0.21
CA THR A 62 -5.89 -2.72 0.06
C THR A 62 -6.30 -2.66 -1.40
N LYS A 63 -7.38 -3.33 -1.74
CA LYS A 63 -8.00 -3.20 -3.05
C LYS A 63 -8.26 -1.72 -3.37
N GLY A 64 -8.00 -1.30 -4.60
CA GLY A 64 -8.21 0.08 -5.03
C GLY A 64 -9.60 0.61 -4.69
N VAL A 65 -9.71 1.91 -4.53
CA VAL A 65 -10.98 2.58 -4.22
C VAL A 65 -11.74 2.71 -5.53
N ASP A 66 -12.57 1.72 -5.85
CA ASP A 66 -13.57 1.80 -6.90
C ASP A 66 -14.81 2.52 -6.35
N ASP A 67 -15.81 2.83 -7.17
CA ASP A 67 -17.00 3.66 -6.89
C ASP A 67 -17.87 3.27 -5.67
N VAL A 68 -17.43 2.37 -4.81
CA VAL A 68 -18.18 1.92 -3.64
C VAL A 68 -17.80 2.77 -2.43
N ALA A 69 -18.74 3.59 -1.98
CA ALA A 69 -18.58 4.53 -0.88
C ALA A 69 -18.36 3.89 0.51
N VAL A 70 -18.67 2.62 0.68
CA VAL A 70 -18.56 1.90 1.97
C VAL A 70 -17.69 0.68 1.82
N ARG A 71 -16.62 0.65 2.60
CA ARG A 71 -15.61 -0.41 2.61
C ARG A 71 -15.48 -0.97 4.03
N GLU A 72 -16.09 -2.13 4.28
CA GLU A 72 -16.03 -2.81 5.58
C GLU A 72 -14.59 -3.13 6.02
N ASP A 73 -13.71 -3.44 5.07
CA ASP A 73 -12.30 -3.72 5.34
C ASP A 73 -11.55 -2.49 5.86
N LEU A 74 -11.87 -1.30 5.34
CA LEU A 74 -11.33 -0.03 5.84
C LEU A 74 -11.94 0.35 7.17
N ASP A 75 -13.24 0.13 7.35
CA ASP A 75 -13.95 0.41 8.58
C ASP A 75 -13.38 -0.38 9.77
N LEU A 76 -13.06 -1.66 9.54
CA LEU A 76 -12.42 -2.49 10.56
C LEU A 76 -11.02 -1.96 10.93
N ARG A 77 -10.26 -1.48 9.95
CA ARG A 77 -8.92 -0.92 10.18
C ARG A 77 -8.98 0.42 10.89
N LEU A 78 -9.96 1.27 10.57
CA LEU A 78 -10.16 2.55 11.24
C LEU A 78 -10.48 2.43 12.73
N LYS A 79 -11.14 1.35 13.11
CA LYS A 79 -11.47 1.06 14.52
C LYS A 79 -10.25 0.63 15.34
N ASP A 80 -9.19 0.11 14.70
CA ASP A 80 -7.97 -0.26 15.42
C ASP A 80 -7.16 1.01 15.75
N PRO A 81 -6.93 1.32 17.03
CA PRO A 81 -6.19 2.51 17.44
C PRO A 81 -4.73 2.53 16.97
N ARG A 82 -4.18 1.38 16.57
CA ARG A 82 -2.80 1.24 16.10
C ARG A 82 -2.67 1.37 14.58
N THR A 83 -3.78 1.51 13.86
CA THR A 83 -3.77 1.62 12.41
C THR A 83 -3.71 3.08 11.97
N ALA A 84 -2.83 3.38 11.03
CA ALA A 84 -2.83 4.61 10.24
C ALA A 84 -3.18 4.29 8.79
N ILE A 85 -3.96 5.16 8.16
CA ILE A 85 -4.39 4.99 6.77
C ILE A 85 -3.70 6.02 5.89
N VAL A 86 -3.13 5.55 4.79
CA VAL A 86 -2.48 6.40 3.79
C VAL A 86 -3.19 6.23 2.46
N PHE A 87 -3.83 7.29 1.99
CA PHE A 87 -4.42 7.33 0.65
C PHE A 87 -3.35 7.72 -0.36
N CYS A 88 -3.01 6.80 -1.25
CA CYS A 88 -2.13 7.07 -2.38
C CYS A 88 -2.95 7.61 -3.55
N THR A 89 -2.62 8.79 -4.03
CA THR A 89 -3.30 9.43 -5.17
C THR A 89 -2.27 9.97 -6.15
N ARG A 90 -2.68 10.19 -7.39
CA ARG A 90 -1.83 10.88 -8.37
C ARG A 90 -1.72 12.35 -8.00
N PHE A 91 -0.56 12.94 -8.21
CA PHE A 91 -0.30 14.34 -7.90
C PHE A 91 -1.31 15.28 -8.58
N ASN A 92 -1.58 15.09 -9.87
CA ASN A 92 -2.49 15.92 -10.65
C ASN A 92 -3.98 15.72 -10.30
N ASP A 93 -4.32 14.60 -9.65
CA ASP A 93 -5.70 14.28 -9.26
C ASP A 93 -5.93 14.43 -7.75
N ALA A 94 -4.97 14.96 -7.03
CA ALA A 94 -5.00 14.99 -5.57
C ALA A 94 -5.83 16.16 -5.00
N PRO A 95 -6.79 15.93 -4.11
CA PRO A 95 -7.44 14.64 -3.86
C PRO A 95 -8.49 14.33 -4.93
N GLY A 96 -8.38 13.19 -5.60
CA GLY A 96 -9.37 12.75 -6.59
C GLY A 96 -10.79 12.67 -6.01
N VAL A 97 -11.80 12.64 -6.88
CA VAL A 97 -13.22 12.64 -6.48
C VAL A 97 -13.52 11.50 -5.52
N THR A 98 -13.04 10.29 -5.82
CA THR A 98 -13.25 9.09 -5.02
C THR A 98 -12.57 9.20 -3.66
N THR A 99 -11.32 9.68 -3.61
CA THR A 99 -10.62 9.92 -2.34
C THR A 99 -11.33 10.96 -1.49
N ARG A 100 -11.84 12.02 -2.12
CA ARG A 100 -12.61 13.07 -1.42
C ARG A 100 -13.91 12.52 -0.83
N SER A 101 -14.67 11.75 -1.60
CA SER A 101 -15.91 11.13 -1.13
C SER A 101 -15.67 10.18 0.03
N LEU A 102 -14.60 9.38 -0.04
CA LEU A 102 -14.22 8.48 1.03
C LEU A 102 -13.78 9.23 2.28
N LEU A 103 -12.98 10.29 2.15
CA LEU A 103 -12.59 11.14 3.28
C LEU A 103 -13.79 11.82 3.94
N GLN A 104 -14.76 12.29 3.16
CA GLN A 104 -16.01 12.85 3.68
C GLN A 104 -16.82 11.80 4.45
N HIS A 105 -16.95 10.60 3.89
CA HIS A 105 -17.62 9.50 4.58
C HIS A 105 -16.90 9.15 5.90
N MET A 106 -15.57 9.04 5.87
CA MET A 106 -14.78 8.77 7.06
C MET A 106 -14.91 9.88 8.11
N GLN A 107 -14.92 11.15 7.70
CA GLN A 107 -15.10 12.29 8.60
C GLN A 107 -16.48 12.28 9.24
N GLN A 108 -17.51 11.90 8.52
CA GLN A 108 -18.89 11.82 9.04
C GLN A 108 -19.07 10.62 9.99
N THR A 109 -18.45 9.49 9.65
CA THR A 109 -18.65 8.24 10.40
C THR A 109 -17.62 8.06 11.51
N TYR A 110 -16.39 8.56 11.30
CA TYR A 110 -15.24 8.37 12.18
C TYR A 110 -14.46 9.69 12.30
N SER A 111 -15.06 10.69 12.95
CA SER A 111 -14.42 12.03 13.08
C SER A 111 -13.09 11.98 13.82
N GLU A 112 -12.94 11.11 14.81
CA GLU A 112 -11.75 11.03 15.65
C GLU A 112 -10.47 10.60 14.90
N PRO A 113 -10.46 9.52 14.08
CA PRO A 113 -9.27 9.14 13.32
C PRO A 113 -8.77 10.20 12.34
N VAL A 114 -9.66 10.95 11.73
CA VAL A 114 -9.29 12.04 10.82
C VAL A 114 -8.64 13.20 11.59
N ASN A 115 -9.23 13.57 12.71
CA ASN A 115 -8.76 14.68 13.54
C ASN A 115 -7.44 14.35 14.29
N THR A 116 -7.18 13.10 14.56
CA THR A 116 -5.96 12.64 15.25
C THR A 116 -4.77 12.38 14.31
N GLY A 117 -4.90 12.65 13.02
CA GLY A 117 -3.83 12.45 12.04
C GLY A 117 -3.59 10.99 11.66
N LYS A 118 -4.50 10.07 11.98
CA LYS A 118 -4.42 8.67 11.54
C LYS A 118 -4.69 8.47 10.05
N VAL A 119 -5.17 9.49 9.39
CA VAL A 119 -5.47 9.49 7.96
C VAL A 119 -4.58 10.50 7.28
N SER A 120 -3.83 10.05 6.29
CA SER A 120 -2.92 10.86 5.50
C SER A 120 -3.18 10.66 4.00
N ILE A 121 -2.83 11.66 3.22
CA ILE A 121 -2.87 11.59 1.75
C ILE A 121 -1.44 11.68 1.24
N LEU A 122 -1.03 10.72 0.44
CA LEU A 122 0.24 10.70 -0.26
C LEU A 122 -0.01 10.95 -1.75
N ALA A 123 0.31 12.15 -2.21
CA ALA A 123 0.26 12.49 -3.62
C ALA A 123 1.56 12.11 -4.30
N LEU A 124 1.50 11.14 -5.22
CA LEU A 124 2.66 10.59 -5.91
C LEU A 124 2.78 11.22 -7.31
N PRO A 125 3.82 12.01 -7.58
CA PRO A 125 4.09 12.51 -8.92
C PRO A 125 4.57 11.38 -9.83
N ARG A 126 4.26 11.46 -11.12
CA ARG A 126 4.92 10.62 -12.12
C ARG A 126 6.35 11.12 -12.32
N ALA A 127 7.23 10.24 -12.80
CA ALA A 127 8.64 10.59 -12.99
C ALA A 127 8.87 11.75 -13.98
N ASP A 128 7.95 11.95 -14.92
CA ASP A 128 7.91 13.05 -15.88
C ASP A 128 7.36 14.36 -15.27
N GLU A 129 6.48 14.27 -14.29
CA GLU A 129 5.88 15.41 -13.59
C GLU A 129 6.82 15.97 -12.50
N ALA A 130 7.69 15.14 -11.94
CA ALA A 130 8.65 15.52 -10.90
C ALA A 130 9.85 16.35 -11.44
N ARG A 131 9.95 16.53 -12.75
CA ARG A 131 11.04 17.27 -13.42
C ARG A 131 10.62 18.64 -13.95
N ALA A 132 9.37 19.00 -13.77
CA ALA A 132 8.84 20.32 -14.10
C ALA A 132 8.95 21.26 -12.90
#